data_9c577195985cf5dc4f44654c18266264
#
_entry.id   9c577195985cf5dc4f44654c18266264
#
_cell.length_a   1.000
_cell.length_b   1.000
_cell.length_c   1.000
_cell.angle_alpha   90.00
_cell.angle_beta   90.00
_cell.angle_gamma   90.00
#
_symmetry.space_group_name_H-M   'P 1'
#
loop_
_entity.id
_entity.type
_entity.pdbx_description
1 polymer ?
#
loop_
_entity_poly.entity_id
_entity_poly.type
_entity_poly.pdbx_seq_one_letter_code
_entity_poly.pdbx_strand_id
1 'polypeptide(L)'
;MIIITAITLIFSMLISQDCSPGYTEVNELCFHDGDLSVIQKMIDNSYVSNIDLGCEDWDNYCGSPNPYMDDQDSWFWVTVDSVYYEWAGNNNGIVEPLELGIQEWNNGRLTSLMCGAYIYCQLSGPIPEEINQLTEATTIRLEYNYLSGFVPETLCDLEINENDYLQFDLGGNRLCPPYPSCSGEGGDFWYQDTSACTEISDVNFDYSTNILDIILLVSFVVEETYPDYQQTIASDINSDGNLDVLDIVEIVNVILEVD
;
A
#
# COMPACT_ATOMS: atom_id res chain seq x y z
N MET A 1 20.80 19.67 -69.04
CA MET A 1 19.85 18.72 -68.47
C MET A 1 20.17 18.64 -67.02
N ILE A 2 19.42 19.40 -66.19
CA ILE A 2 19.65 19.50 -64.75
C ILE A 2 18.69 18.53 -64.10
N ILE A 3 19.23 17.52 -63.43
CA ILE A 3 18.46 16.56 -62.65
C ILE A 3 18.24 17.17 -61.25
N ILE A 4 16.99 17.57 -60.94
CA ILE A 4 16.57 18.00 -59.61
C ILE A 4 16.18 16.75 -58.86
N THR A 5 17.05 16.30 -57.94
CA THR A 5 16.68 15.27 -56.93
C THR A 5 15.85 15.92 -55.83
N ALA A 6 14.56 15.59 -55.81
CA ALA A 6 13.68 15.95 -54.74
C ALA A 6 14.04 15.08 -53.50
N ILE A 7 14.60 15.72 -52.47
CA ILE A 7 14.76 15.11 -51.14
C ILE A 7 13.41 15.23 -50.44
N THR A 8 12.66 14.15 -50.37
CA THR A 8 11.47 14.03 -49.51
C THR A 8 11.96 13.90 -48.08
N LEU A 9 11.92 14.99 -47.32
CA LEU A 9 12.01 14.97 -45.87
C LEU A 9 10.73 14.31 -45.34
N ILE A 10 10.85 13.07 -44.94
CA ILE A 10 9.81 12.41 -44.11
C ILE A 10 9.94 13.02 -42.69
N PHE A 11 9.12 14.00 -42.41
CA PHE A 11 8.86 14.44 -41.04
C PHE A 11 8.09 13.30 -40.38
N SER A 12 8.75 12.42 -39.66
CA SER A 12 8.09 11.59 -38.66
C SER A 12 7.56 12.54 -37.59
N MET A 13 6.27 12.90 -37.66
CA MET A 13 5.57 13.42 -36.51
C MET A 13 5.68 12.31 -35.46
N LEU A 14 6.49 12.55 -34.44
CA LEU A 14 6.34 11.89 -33.16
C LEU A 14 4.92 12.29 -32.68
N ILE A 15 3.95 11.43 -32.90
CA ILE A 15 2.65 11.52 -32.27
C ILE A 15 2.95 11.13 -30.82
N SER A 16 3.02 12.10 -29.93
CA SER A 16 2.87 11.84 -28.51
C SER A 16 1.58 11.01 -28.38
N GLN A 17 1.69 9.82 -27.87
CA GLN A 17 0.55 8.97 -27.67
C GLN A 17 -0.15 9.48 -26.41
N ASP A 18 -1.09 10.41 -26.56
CA ASP A 18 -1.91 10.87 -25.44
C ASP A 18 -2.59 9.65 -24.82
N CYS A 19 -2.33 9.39 -23.55
CA CYS A 19 -2.98 8.30 -22.83
C CYS A 19 -4.50 8.54 -22.76
N SER A 20 -5.25 7.45 -22.70
CA SER A 20 -6.69 7.51 -22.48
C SER A 20 -7.02 8.21 -21.13
N PRO A 21 -8.18 8.85 -20.99
CA PRO A 21 -8.60 9.41 -19.69
C PRO A 21 -8.55 8.35 -18.59
N GLY A 22 -7.97 8.69 -17.43
CA GLY A 22 -7.75 7.77 -16.31
C GLY A 22 -6.39 7.04 -16.36
N TYR A 23 -5.51 7.47 -17.29
CA TYR A 23 -4.14 6.96 -17.40
C TYR A 23 -3.15 8.10 -17.46
N THR A 24 -2.07 7.97 -16.70
CA THR A 24 -0.93 8.88 -16.69
C THR A 24 0.17 8.36 -17.62
N GLU A 25 0.74 9.27 -18.44
CA GLU A 25 1.88 8.97 -19.28
C GLU A 25 3.19 9.13 -18.51
N VAL A 26 4.00 8.07 -18.50
CA VAL A 26 5.38 8.12 -18.00
C VAL A 26 6.29 7.42 -19.01
N ASN A 27 7.29 8.11 -19.52
CA ASN A 27 8.25 7.60 -20.53
C ASN A 27 7.55 6.95 -21.75
N GLU A 28 6.56 7.63 -22.33
CA GLU A 28 5.80 7.18 -23.50
C GLU A 28 4.91 5.92 -23.24
N LEU A 29 4.76 5.50 -21.99
CA LEU A 29 3.91 4.40 -21.56
C LEU A 29 2.75 4.95 -20.73
N CYS A 30 1.59 4.30 -20.81
CA CYS A 30 0.39 4.71 -20.10
C CYS A 30 0.10 3.78 -18.91
N PHE A 31 -0.07 4.35 -17.74
CA PHE A 31 -0.35 3.63 -16.49
C PHE A 31 -1.66 4.12 -15.88
N HIS A 32 -2.48 3.21 -15.39
CA HIS A 32 -3.78 3.52 -14.81
C HIS A 32 -3.64 4.32 -13.51
N ASP A 33 -4.34 5.46 -13.43
CA ASP A 33 -4.24 6.41 -12.32
C ASP A 33 -4.61 5.78 -10.96
N GLY A 34 -5.63 4.92 -10.92
CA GLY A 34 -6.05 4.21 -9.72
C GLY A 34 -4.96 3.28 -9.19
N ASP A 35 -4.33 2.50 -10.08
CA ASP A 35 -3.28 1.55 -9.70
C ASP A 35 -2.05 2.30 -9.18
N LEU A 36 -1.63 3.38 -9.87
CA LEU A 36 -0.56 4.26 -9.40
C LEU A 36 -0.88 4.90 -8.06
N SER A 37 -2.13 5.32 -7.84
CA SER A 37 -2.56 5.94 -6.60
C SER A 37 -2.49 4.99 -5.41
N VAL A 38 -2.81 3.71 -5.58
CA VAL A 38 -2.67 2.70 -4.52
C VAL A 38 -1.21 2.53 -4.13
N ILE A 39 -0.32 2.40 -5.12
CA ILE A 39 1.12 2.27 -4.87
C ILE A 39 1.65 3.53 -4.17
N GLN A 40 1.27 4.73 -4.66
CA GLN A 40 1.66 5.99 -4.03
C GLN A 40 1.20 6.06 -2.58
N LYS A 41 -0.01 5.62 -2.27
CA LYS A 41 -0.53 5.63 -0.91
C LYS A 41 0.22 4.68 0.02
N MET A 42 0.69 3.52 -0.47
CA MET A 42 1.58 2.63 0.29
C MET A 42 2.92 3.31 0.60
N ILE A 43 3.48 4.05 -0.36
CA ILE A 43 4.70 4.84 -0.19
C ILE A 43 4.48 5.96 0.83
N ASP A 44 3.40 6.72 0.68
CA ASP A 44 3.04 7.82 1.58
C ASP A 44 2.82 7.32 3.02
N ASN A 45 2.12 6.19 3.19
CA ASN A 45 1.95 5.54 4.49
C ASN A 45 3.29 5.17 5.13
N SER A 46 4.25 4.71 4.32
CA SER A 46 5.60 4.38 4.80
C SER A 46 6.35 5.61 5.29
N TYR A 47 6.28 6.72 4.57
CA TYR A 47 6.88 8.00 5.01
C TYR A 47 6.20 8.56 6.26
N VAL A 48 4.86 8.47 6.33
CA VAL A 48 4.07 8.98 7.48
C VAL A 48 4.32 8.15 8.74
N SER A 49 4.49 6.84 8.60
CA SER A 49 4.75 5.94 9.74
C SER A 49 6.02 6.32 10.51
N ASN A 50 6.99 6.93 9.81
CA ASN A 50 8.26 7.39 10.35
C ASN A 50 8.93 6.34 11.28
N ILE A 51 8.82 5.07 10.88
CA ILE A 51 9.35 3.95 11.68
C ILE A 51 10.87 4.06 11.84
N ASP A 52 11.36 3.86 13.06
CA ASP A 52 12.79 3.75 13.32
C ASP A 52 13.26 2.32 13.00
N LEU A 53 13.97 2.18 11.90
CA LEU A 53 14.59 0.91 11.48
C LEU A 53 16.01 0.73 12.06
N GLY A 54 16.51 1.69 12.82
CA GLY A 54 17.87 1.69 13.33
C GLY A 54 18.93 1.86 12.23
N CYS A 55 18.60 2.61 11.17
CA CYS A 55 19.49 2.83 10.04
C CYS A 55 20.71 3.63 10.45
N GLU A 56 21.89 3.21 9.99
CA GLU A 56 23.13 3.94 10.16
C GLU A 56 23.35 4.90 8.96
N ASP A 57 23.98 6.04 9.20
CA ASP A 57 24.17 7.12 8.19
C ASP A 57 24.88 6.66 6.88
N TRP A 58 25.55 5.53 6.92
CA TRP A 58 26.28 4.97 5.76
C TRP A 58 25.48 3.91 5.00
N ASP A 59 24.29 3.52 5.47
CA ASP A 59 23.49 2.46 4.88
C ASP A 59 22.44 3.05 3.92
N ASN A 60 22.81 3.14 2.66
CA ASN A 60 21.93 3.65 1.59
C ASN A 60 20.77 2.69 1.24
N TYR A 61 20.74 1.50 1.85
CA TYR A 61 19.68 0.50 1.63
C TYR A 61 18.69 0.43 2.79
N CYS A 62 18.83 1.30 3.79
CA CYS A 62 18.00 1.30 4.98
C CYS A 62 17.13 2.56 5.02
N GLY A 63 15.83 2.36 5.13
CA GLY A 63 14.83 3.43 5.18
C GLY A 63 13.44 2.89 4.84
N SER A 64 12.41 3.62 5.18
CA SER A 64 11.03 3.22 4.88
C SER A 64 10.27 4.34 4.16
N PRO A 65 9.98 4.16 2.85
CA PRO A 65 10.43 3.06 1.99
C PRO A 65 11.96 3.07 1.76
N ASN A 66 12.50 1.96 1.23
CA ASN A 66 13.95 1.85 0.99
C ASN A 66 14.43 2.91 -0.01
N PRO A 67 15.31 3.83 0.40
CA PRO A 67 15.75 4.94 -0.45
C PRO A 67 16.56 4.49 -1.68
N TYR A 68 17.10 3.28 -1.69
CA TYR A 68 17.80 2.75 -2.86
C TYR A 68 16.87 2.58 -4.09
N MET A 69 15.56 2.57 -3.90
CA MET A 69 14.62 2.50 -5.03
C MET A 69 14.65 3.77 -5.88
N ASP A 70 14.93 4.93 -5.27
CA ASP A 70 15.13 6.20 -5.97
C ASP A 70 16.56 6.38 -6.54
N ASP A 71 17.50 5.46 -6.23
CA ASP A 71 18.87 5.56 -6.72
C ASP A 71 18.97 5.24 -8.22
N GLN A 72 19.80 5.99 -8.95
CA GLN A 72 20.04 5.77 -10.38
C GLN A 72 20.74 4.44 -10.67
N ASP A 73 21.40 3.85 -9.69
CA ASP A 73 22.04 2.53 -9.77
C ASP A 73 21.09 1.41 -9.25
N SER A 74 19.82 1.73 -8.98
CA SER A 74 18.83 0.72 -8.56
C SER A 74 18.64 -0.34 -9.63
N TRP A 75 18.45 -1.59 -9.20
CA TRP A 75 18.30 -2.73 -10.10
C TRP A 75 16.84 -3.18 -10.27
N PHE A 76 15.90 -2.37 -9.79
CA PHE A 76 14.48 -2.64 -9.94
C PHE A 76 14.04 -2.46 -11.39
N TRP A 77 12.98 -3.15 -11.77
CA TRP A 77 12.48 -3.09 -13.13
C TRP A 77 10.97 -3.12 -13.18
N VAL A 78 10.44 -2.58 -14.25
CA VAL A 78 9.03 -2.64 -14.61
C VAL A 78 8.91 -3.41 -15.92
N THR A 79 8.02 -4.38 -15.99
CA THR A 79 7.65 -5.06 -17.22
C THR A 79 6.31 -4.52 -17.70
N VAL A 80 6.23 -4.02 -18.93
CA VAL A 80 5.00 -3.51 -19.53
C VAL A 80 4.72 -4.28 -20.82
N ASP A 81 3.54 -4.90 -20.92
CA ASP A 81 3.11 -5.72 -22.05
C ASP A 81 4.16 -6.76 -22.49
N SER A 82 4.76 -7.41 -21.47
CA SER A 82 5.86 -8.40 -21.63
C SER A 82 7.19 -7.83 -22.14
N VAL A 83 7.36 -6.50 -22.15
CA VAL A 83 8.62 -5.84 -22.45
C VAL A 83 9.27 -5.39 -21.14
N TYR A 84 10.55 -5.74 -20.99
CA TYR A 84 11.35 -5.39 -19.82
C TYR A 84 11.91 -3.97 -19.94
N TYR A 85 11.77 -3.18 -18.88
CA TYR A 85 12.35 -1.85 -18.73
C TYR A 85 13.18 -1.81 -17.44
N GLU A 86 14.45 -1.44 -17.54
CA GLU A 86 15.19 -1.00 -16.37
C GLU A 86 14.61 0.34 -15.93
N TRP A 87 13.98 0.36 -14.78
CA TRP A 87 13.37 1.57 -14.25
C TRP A 87 14.22 2.08 -13.11
N ALA A 88 15.32 2.73 -13.46
CA ALA A 88 16.20 3.35 -12.47
C ALA A 88 15.48 4.51 -11.77
N GLY A 89 15.75 4.68 -10.49
CA GLY A 89 15.33 5.84 -9.74
C GLY A 89 15.87 7.15 -10.32
N ASN A 90 15.23 8.24 -10.01
CA ASN A 90 15.61 9.55 -10.56
C ASN A 90 16.50 10.37 -9.59
N ASN A 91 16.78 9.83 -8.39
CA ASN A 91 17.62 10.38 -7.35
C ASN A 91 17.14 11.77 -6.88
N ASN A 92 15.82 11.94 -6.77
CA ASN A 92 15.21 13.17 -6.30
C ASN A 92 14.98 13.17 -4.76
N GLY A 93 15.24 12.05 -4.08
CA GLY A 93 15.10 11.86 -2.65
C GLY A 93 13.72 11.35 -2.23
N ILE A 94 12.88 10.93 -3.18
CA ILE A 94 11.52 10.43 -2.93
C ILE A 94 11.29 9.20 -3.81
N VAL A 95 10.88 8.09 -3.21
CA VAL A 95 10.44 6.91 -3.97
C VAL A 95 9.09 7.19 -4.62
N GLU A 96 9.00 6.96 -5.92
CA GLU A 96 7.79 7.17 -6.73
C GLU A 96 7.13 5.82 -7.10
N PRO A 97 5.85 5.79 -7.51
CA PRO A 97 5.12 4.53 -7.72
C PRO A 97 5.82 3.52 -8.62
N LEU A 98 6.42 3.95 -9.73
CA LEU A 98 7.10 3.05 -10.68
C LEU A 98 8.51 2.64 -10.24
N GLU A 99 9.03 3.23 -9.18
CA GLU A 99 10.31 2.87 -8.56
C GLU A 99 10.13 1.80 -7.48
N LEU A 100 8.87 1.56 -7.01
CA LEU A 100 8.59 0.66 -5.92
C LEU A 100 8.70 -0.80 -6.36
N GLY A 101 9.77 -1.48 -5.97
CA GLY A 101 9.93 -2.92 -6.15
C GLY A 101 9.97 -3.38 -7.61
N ILE A 102 9.47 -4.59 -7.86
CA ILE A 102 9.38 -5.18 -9.19
C ILE A 102 7.91 -5.23 -9.59
N GLN A 103 7.61 -4.71 -10.78
CA GLN A 103 6.23 -4.56 -11.22
C GLN A 103 6.02 -5.15 -12.62
N GLU A 104 4.82 -5.71 -12.83
CA GLU A 104 4.33 -6.11 -14.15
C GLU A 104 3.01 -5.40 -14.46
N TRP A 105 2.94 -4.82 -15.65
CA TRP A 105 1.79 -4.07 -16.14
C TRP A 105 1.32 -4.65 -17.48
N ASN A 106 0.02 -4.76 -17.67
CA ASN A 106 -0.57 -5.22 -18.91
C ASN A 106 -1.68 -4.26 -19.36
N ASN A 107 -1.59 -3.72 -20.55
CA ASN A 107 -2.49 -2.67 -21.06
C ASN A 107 -2.63 -1.49 -20.08
N GLY A 108 -1.55 -1.12 -19.41
CA GLY A 108 -1.49 -0.03 -18.44
C GLY A 108 -2.10 -0.34 -17.07
N ARG A 109 -2.52 -1.59 -16.79
CA ARG A 109 -3.00 -2.04 -15.48
C ARG A 109 -1.94 -2.86 -14.78
N LEU A 110 -1.81 -2.65 -13.47
CA LEU A 110 -0.90 -3.43 -12.62
C LEU A 110 -1.39 -4.87 -12.51
N THR A 111 -0.55 -5.83 -12.88
CA THR A 111 -0.84 -7.27 -12.75
C THR A 111 0.01 -7.95 -11.70
N SER A 112 1.17 -7.39 -11.37
CA SER A 112 2.06 -7.93 -10.35
C SER A 112 2.80 -6.83 -9.61
N LEU A 113 2.82 -6.90 -8.29
CA LEU A 113 3.66 -6.08 -7.41
C LEU A 113 4.45 -7.01 -6.49
N MET A 114 5.77 -7.00 -6.65
CA MET A 114 6.68 -7.77 -5.82
C MET A 114 7.58 -6.83 -5.03
N CYS A 115 7.34 -6.77 -3.75
CA CYS A 115 8.03 -5.95 -2.77
C CYS A 115 8.44 -6.76 -1.54
N GLY A 116 8.51 -8.10 -1.69
CA GLY A 116 8.75 -9.04 -0.60
C GLY A 116 10.23 -9.34 -0.33
N ALA A 117 10.49 -10.40 0.40
CA ALA A 117 11.71 -10.82 1.08
C ALA A 117 13.07 -10.44 0.46
N TYR A 118 13.24 -10.61 -0.85
CA TYR A 118 14.52 -10.36 -1.54
C TYR A 118 14.59 -9.02 -2.25
N ILE A 119 13.48 -8.28 -2.26
CA ILE A 119 13.37 -6.98 -2.93
C ILE A 119 13.68 -5.83 -1.95
N TYR A 120 13.48 -6.05 -0.64
CA TYR A 120 13.79 -5.10 0.42
C TYR A 120 13.15 -3.72 0.24
N CYS A 121 11.86 -3.67 -0.12
CA CYS A 121 11.13 -2.39 -0.23
C CYS A 121 11.07 -1.62 1.11
N GLN A 122 11.10 -2.33 2.23
CA GLN A 122 11.04 -1.76 3.58
C GLN A 122 9.81 -0.87 3.80
N LEU A 123 8.69 -1.25 3.18
CA LEU A 123 7.42 -0.57 3.37
C LEU A 123 6.95 -0.67 4.82
N SER A 124 6.33 0.39 5.33
CA SER A 124 5.74 0.43 6.68
C SER A 124 4.40 1.15 6.68
N GLY A 125 3.76 1.21 7.85
CA GLY A 125 2.42 1.77 7.95
C GLY A 125 1.34 0.84 7.40
N PRO A 126 0.08 1.31 7.34
CA PRO A 126 -1.05 0.49 6.97
C PRO A 126 -1.14 0.19 5.47
N ILE A 127 -1.72 -0.96 5.14
CA ILE A 127 -2.18 -1.25 3.77
C ILE A 127 -3.36 -0.29 3.48
N PRO A 128 -3.38 0.40 2.33
CA PRO A 128 -4.45 1.34 2.02
C PRO A 128 -5.79 0.62 1.78
N GLU A 129 -6.87 1.24 2.22
CA GLU A 129 -8.24 0.73 2.02
C GLU A 129 -8.59 0.56 0.53
N GLU A 130 -8.00 1.43 -0.30
CA GLU A 130 -8.16 1.43 -1.75
C GLU A 130 -7.43 0.29 -2.46
N ILE A 131 -6.86 -0.68 -1.75
CA ILE A 131 -6.13 -1.82 -2.32
C ILE A 131 -6.96 -2.59 -3.36
N ASN A 132 -8.30 -2.61 -3.20
CA ASN A 132 -9.22 -3.24 -4.15
C ASN A 132 -9.27 -2.57 -5.52
N GLN A 133 -8.71 -1.38 -5.71
CA GLN A 133 -8.60 -0.75 -7.03
C GLN A 133 -7.62 -1.48 -7.96
N LEU A 134 -6.75 -2.33 -7.41
CA LEU A 134 -5.83 -3.17 -8.17
C LEU A 134 -6.55 -4.37 -8.82
N THR A 135 -7.64 -4.13 -9.52
CA THR A 135 -8.57 -5.16 -10.01
C THR A 135 -7.99 -6.15 -11.03
N GLU A 136 -6.87 -5.80 -11.66
CA GLU A 136 -6.16 -6.69 -12.61
C GLU A 136 -4.96 -7.38 -11.96
N ALA A 137 -4.68 -7.10 -10.69
CA ALA A 137 -3.57 -7.73 -9.99
C ALA A 137 -3.83 -9.22 -9.78
N THR A 138 -2.86 -10.02 -10.17
CA THR A 138 -2.82 -11.49 -9.96
C THR A 138 -1.72 -11.89 -9.00
N THR A 139 -0.83 -10.94 -8.68
CA THR A 139 0.28 -11.17 -7.76
C THR A 139 0.51 -9.93 -6.91
N ILE A 140 0.42 -10.09 -5.59
CA ILE A 140 0.80 -9.08 -4.59
C ILE A 140 1.66 -9.77 -3.54
N ARG A 141 2.93 -9.44 -3.51
CA ARG A 141 3.90 -10.01 -2.58
C ARG A 141 4.57 -8.90 -1.79
N LEU A 142 4.21 -8.79 -0.52
CA LEU A 142 4.65 -7.74 0.41
C LEU A 142 5.25 -8.34 1.68
N GLU A 143 5.65 -9.61 1.63
CA GLU A 143 6.23 -10.31 2.77
C GLU A 143 7.56 -9.68 3.23
N TYR A 144 7.86 -9.80 4.51
CA TYR A 144 9.08 -9.29 5.15
C TYR A 144 9.31 -7.78 4.96
N ASN A 145 8.25 -7.01 5.15
CA ASN A 145 8.27 -5.57 5.30
C ASN A 145 7.98 -5.18 6.76
N TYR A 146 7.61 -3.94 6.98
CA TYR A 146 7.25 -3.39 8.28
C TYR A 146 5.80 -2.85 8.27
N LEU A 147 4.96 -3.39 7.38
CA LEU A 147 3.55 -3.03 7.29
C LEU A 147 2.86 -3.30 8.63
N SER A 148 1.99 -2.40 9.07
CA SER A 148 1.38 -2.42 10.40
C SER A 148 -0.09 -1.99 10.34
N GLY A 149 -0.78 -2.08 11.48
CA GLY A 149 -2.19 -1.77 11.55
C GLY A 149 -3.08 -2.89 11.04
N PHE A 150 -4.38 -2.61 10.94
CA PHE A 150 -5.37 -3.57 10.49
C PHE A 150 -5.36 -3.71 8.96
N VAL A 151 -5.57 -4.93 8.49
CA VAL A 151 -5.67 -5.20 7.05
C VAL A 151 -7.10 -4.90 6.59
N PRO A 152 -7.29 -4.09 5.53
CA PRO A 152 -8.62 -3.73 5.06
C PRO A 152 -9.38 -4.92 4.49
N GLU A 153 -10.69 -5.04 4.80
CA GLU A 153 -11.58 -6.07 4.24
C GLU A 153 -11.68 -5.99 2.73
N THR A 154 -11.47 -4.78 2.15
CA THR A 154 -11.41 -4.55 0.71
C THR A 154 -10.32 -5.33 0.00
N LEU A 155 -9.32 -5.85 0.73
CA LEU A 155 -8.32 -6.77 0.19
C LEU A 155 -8.99 -8.03 -0.38
N CYS A 156 -10.10 -8.48 0.23
CA CYS A 156 -10.85 -9.65 -0.19
C CYS A 156 -11.63 -9.46 -1.50
N ASP A 157 -11.71 -8.24 -2.02
CA ASP A 157 -12.31 -7.95 -3.32
C ASP A 157 -11.38 -8.28 -4.50
N LEU A 158 -10.10 -8.54 -4.22
CA LEU A 158 -9.12 -8.91 -5.24
C LEU A 158 -9.31 -10.35 -5.70
N GLU A 159 -9.23 -10.60 -7.01
CA GLU A 159 -9.30 -11.94 -7.58
C GLU A 159 -7.93 -12.66 -7.54
N ILE A 160 -7.29 -12.69 -6.37
CA ILE A 160 -6.00 -13.34 -6.12
C ILE A 160 -6.24 -14.61 -5.31
N ASN A 161 -5.45 -15.65 -5.56
CA ASN A 161 -5.50 -16.86 -4.74
C ASN A 161 -4.63 -16.68 -3.48
N GLU A 162 -5.25 -16.34 -2.37
CA GLU A 162 -4.59 -16.07 -1.08
C GLU A 162 -3.88 -17.31 -0.49
N ASN A 163 -4.23 -18.50 -0.99
CA ASN A 163 -3.58 -19.75 -0.58
C ASN A 163 -2.34 -20.11 -1.41
N ASP A 164 -2.00 -19.31 -2.42
CA ASP A 164 -0.80 -19.48 -3.23
C ASP A 164 0.24 -18.41 -2.87
N TYR A 165 1.20 -18.77 -2.02
CA TYR A 165 2.27 -17.88 -1.57
C TYR A 165 3.13 -17.29 -2.71
N LEU A 166 3.03 -17.83 -3.93
CA LEU A 166 3.70 -17.28 -5.10
C LEU A 166 2.90 -16.12 -5.71
N GLN A 167 1.59 -16.07 -5.45
CA GLN A 167 0.69 -15.01 -5.92
C GLN A 167 0.40 -13.99 -4.83
N PHE A 168 0.24 -14.45 -3.58
CA PHE A 168 -0.11 -13.58 -2.48
C PHE A 168 0.69 -13.94 -1.22
N ASP A 169 1.41 -12.96 -0.67
CA ASP A 169 2.13 -13.13 0.59
C ASP A 169 2.24 -11.79 1.34
N LEU A 170 1.75 -11.77 2.58
CA LEU A 170 1.87 -10.65 3.52
C LEU A 170 2.66 -11.06 4.77
N GLY A 171 3.25 -12.24 4.81
CA GLY A 171 3.95 -12.78 5.98
C GLY A 171 5.15 -11.95 6.42
N GLY A 172 5.53 -12.07 7.69
CA GLY A 172 6.70 -11.38 8.23
C GLY A 172 6.57 -9.87 8.36
N ASN A 173 5.33 -9.37 8.48
CA ASN A 173 5.02 -7.96 8.76
C ASN A 173 4.60 -7.76 10.23
N ARG A 174 3.98 -6.62 10.52
CA ARG A 174 3.45 -6.22 11.83
C ARG A 174 1.94 -5.94 11.76
N LEU A 175 1.24 -6.67 10.90
CA LEU A 175 -0.19 -6.51 10.69
C LEU A 175 -0.97 -7.05 11.89
N CYS A 176 -2.04 -6.34 12.24
CA CYS A 176 -2.81 -6.60 13.46
C CYS A 176 -4.13 -7.32 13.18
N PRO A 177 -4.55 -8.24 14.06
CA PRO A 177 -5.89 -8.80 14.02
C PRO A 177 -6.93 -7.74 14.48
N PRO A 178 -8.22 -7.83 14.04
CA PRO A 178 -8.77 -8.92 13.25
C PRO A 178 -8.30 -8.90 11.80
N TYR A 179 -8.12 -10.08 11.22
CA TYR A 179 -7.76 -10.18 9.80
C TYR A 179 -9.02 -10.32 8.94
N PRO A 180 -9.00 -9.86 7.67
CA PRO A 180 -10.16 -9.90 6.79
C PRO A 180 -10.64 -11.33 6.51
N SER A 181 -11.90 -11.44 6.07
CA SER A 181 -12.60 -12.72 5.91
C SER A 181 -11.93 -13.70 4.94
N CYS A 182 -11.18 -13.20 3.97
CA CYS A 182 -10.44 -14.02 3.00
C CYS A 182 -9.11 -14.57 3.53
N SER A 183 -8.68 -14.22 4.73
CA SER A 183 -7.40 -14.68 5.29
C SER A 183 -7.35 -16.18 5.65
N GLY A 184 -8.46 -16.90 5.46
CA GLY A 184 -8.59 -18.34 5.69
C GLY A 184 -8.85 -18.72 7.15
N GLU A 185 -9.05 -20.04 7.39
CA GLU A 185 -9.21 -20.57 8.75
C GLU A 185 -7.87 -20.51 9.50
N GLY A 186 -7.75 -19.54 10.39
CA GLY A 186 -6.54 -19.28 11.18
C GLY A 186 -6.04 -17.85 11.05
N GLY A 187 -6.46 -17.14 10.02
CA GLY A 187 -6.30 -15.68 9.87
C GLY A 187 -4.87 -15.14 9.94
N ASP A 188 -3.88 -16.02 9.74
CA ASP A 188 -2.51 -15.63 10.00
C ASP A 188 -1.73 -15.38 8.71
N PHE A 189 -2.24 -14.61 7.76
CA PHE A 189 -1.43 -14.22 6.59
C PHE A 189 0.06 -14.57 6.77
N TRP A 190 0.36 -15.82 7.16
CA TRP A 190 1.65 -16.26 7.68
C TRP A 190 2.01 -15.57 9.02
N TYR A 191 3.20 -15.76 9.51
CA TYR A 191 3.65 -15.18 10.77
C TYR A 191 3.65 -13.63 10.73
N GLN A 192 2.99 -12.99 11.74
CA GLN A 192 3.01 -11.54 11.97
C GLN A 192 3.63 -11.24 13.34
N ASP A 193 4.42 -10.16 13.44
CA ASP A 193 4.85 -9.62 14.74
C ASP A 193 3.76 -8.68 15.28
N THR A 194 2.88 -9.22 16.11
CA THR A 194 1.75 -8.48 16.71
C THR A 194 2.13 -7.76 18.00
N SER A 195 3.41 -7.71 18.38
CA SER A 195 3.85 -7.13 19.65
C SER A 195 3.57 -5.62 19.79
N ALA A 196 3.40 -4.93 18.66
CA ALA A 196 3.08 -3.51 18.61
C ALA A 196 1.62 -3.23 18.23
N CYS A 197 0.77 -4.26 18.17
CA CYS A 197 -0.64 -4.06 17.90
C CYS A 197 -1.32 -3.38 19.07
N THR A 198 -2.10 -2.33 18.79
CA THR A 198 -2.98 -1.69 19.74
C THR A 198 -4.20 -2.57 19.98
N GLU A 199 -4.81 -2.45 21.15
CA GLU A 199 -6.07 -3.14 21.44
C GLU A 199 -7.21 -2.47 20.65
N ILE A 200 -8.22 -3.26 20.24
CA ILE A 200 -9.52 -2.71 19.87
C ILE A 200 -10.01 -1.93 21.10
N SER A 201 -10.33 -0.65 20.92
CA SER A 201 -10.63 0.34 21.96
C SER A 201 -9.57 1.44 22.15
N ASP A 202 -8.35 1.28 21.65
CA ASP A 202 -7.39 2.37 21.56
C ASP A 202 -7.62 3.13 20.22
N VAL A 203 -8.60 4.03 20.25
CA VAL A 203 -9.14 4.71 19.07
C VAL A 203 -8.20 5.81 18.54
N ASN A 204 -7.36 6.35 19.43
CA ASN A 204 -6.42 7.41 19.10
C ASN A 204 -5.00 6.90 18.83
N PHE A 205 -4.76 5.57 19.00
CA PHE A 205 -3.49 4.88 18.79
C PHE A 205 -2.34 5.39 19.67
N ASP A 206 -2.64 5.80 20.92
CA ASP A 206 -1.64 6.24 21.88
C ASP A 206 -1.13 5.10 22.80
N TYR A 207 -1.53 3.86 22.52
CA TYR A 207 -1.24 2.63 23.28
C TYR A 207 -1.86 2.60 24.67
N SER A 208 -2.98 3.31 24.86
CA SER A 208 -3.65 3.37 26.17
C SER A 208 -5.15 3.58 26.02
N THR A 209 -5.95 2.55 26.21
CA THR A 209 -7.40 2.72 26.24
C THR A 209 -7.83 3.55 27.46
N ASN A 210 -8.32 4.75 27.23
CA ASN A 210 -8.68 5.71 28.29
C ASN A 210 -9.81 6.67 27.87
N ILE A 211 -10.05 7.72 28.66
CA ILE A 211 -11.14 8.68 28.40
C ILE A 211 -10.97 9.44 27.06
N LEU A 212 -9.75 9.55 26.52
CA LEU A 212 -9.52 10.26 25.25
C LEU A 212 -10.09 9.48 24.08
N ASP A 213 -10.06 8.15 24.15
CA ASP A 213 -10.66 7.26 23.16
C ASP A 213 -12.18 7.37 23.15
N ILE A 214 -12.79 7.45 24.35
CA ILE A 214 -14.24 7.70 24.46
C ILE A 214 -14.61 9.04 23.82
N ILE A 215 -13.84 10.09 24.08
CA ILE A 215 -14.11 11.43 23.49
C ILE A 215 -14.02 11.37 21.98
N LEU A 216 -13.02 10.70 21.42
CA LEU A 216 -12.86 10.54 19.99
C LEU A 216 -14.00 9.69 19.39
N LEU A 217 -14.31 8.54 19.98
CA LEU A 217 -15.43 7.68 19.55
C LEU A 217 -16.76 8.42 19.59
N VAL A 218 -17.03 9.20 20.64
CA VAL A 218 -18.24 10.04 20.70
C VAL A 218 -18.28 11.02 19.53
N SER A 219 -17.15 11.63 19.15
CA SER A 219 -17.13 12.58 18.04
C SER A 219 -17.46 11.89 16.70
N PHE A 220 -17.11 10.62 16.54
CA PHE A 220 -17.49 9.82 15.37
C PHE A 220 -18.99 9.49 15.38
N VAL A 221 -19.52 9.03 16.53
CA VAL A 221 -20.94 8.65 16.67
C VAL A 221 -21.87 9.84 16.45
N VAL A 222 -21.48 11.07 16.86
CA VAL A 222 -22.28 12.30 16.64
C VAL A 222 -21.96 12.98 15.29
N GLU A 223 -21.14 12.36 14.44
CA GLU A 223 -20.75 12.88 13.13
C GLU A 223 -20.05 14.25 13.18
N GLU A 224 -19.38 14.58 14.29
CA GLU A 224 -18.57 15.79 14.40
C GLU A 224 -17.24 15.64 13.66
N THR A 225 -16.68 14.44 13.66
CA THR A 225 -15.50 14.01 12.90
C THR A 225 -15.76 12.66 12.26
N TYR A 226 -14.95 12.27 11.28
CA TYR A 226 -15.08 10.98 10.59
C TYR A 226 -13.82 10.15 10.86
N PRO A 227 -13.97 8.87 11.29
CA PRO A 227 -12.84 7.97 11.47
C PRO A 227 -12.22 7.59 10.12
N ASP A 228 -10.92 7.36 10.12
CA ASP A 228 -10.29 6.60 9.05
C ASP A 228 -10.57 5.09 9.23
N TYR A 229 -10.08 4.28 8.29
CA TYR A 229 -10.31 2.84 8.33
C TYR A 229 -9.78 2.18 9.62
N GLN A 230 -8.57 2.54 10.05
CA GLN A 230 -7.95 1.99 11.26
C GLN A 230 -8.75 2.38 12.50
N GLN A 231 -9.17 3.63 12.58
CA GLN A 231 -10.02 4.14 13.65
C GLN A 231 -11.40 3.48 13.65
N THR A 232 -11.97 3.19 12.47
CA THR A 232 -13.26 2.49 12.36
C THR A 232 -13.19 1.11 13.03
N ILE A 233 -12.14 0.32 12.73
CA ILE A 233 -11.96 -1.00 13.35
C ILE A 233 -11.70 -0.87 14.86
N ALA A 234 -10.82 0.05 15.27
CA ALA A 234 -10.53 0.25 16.70
C ALA A 234 -11.75 0.74 17.49
N SER A 235 -12.72 1.36 16.83
CA SER A 235 -13.94 1.93 17.42
C SER A 235 -15.12 0.97 17.46
N ASP A 236 -15.20 -0.03 16.60
CA ASP A 236 -16.23 -1.06 16.56
C ASP A 236 -15.91 -2.17 17.58
N ILE A 237 -16.10 -1.84 18.87
CA ILE A 237 -15.63 -2.67 19.97
C ILE A 237 -16.48 -3.93 20.11
N ASN A 238 -17.77 -3.84 19.78
CA ASN A 238 -18.68 -4.98 19.80
C ASN A 238 -18.65 -5.81 18.50
N SER A 239 -17.93 -5.34 17.48
CA SER A 239 -17.76 -5.98 16.16
C SER A 239 -19.08 -6.23 15.42
N ASP A 240 -20.04 -5.30 15.52
CA ASP A 240 -21.34 -5.40 14.83
C ASP A 240 -21.40 -4.65 13.51
N GLY A 241 -20.31 -3.95 13.14
CA GLY A 241 -20.15 -3.20 11.90
C GLY A 241 -20.76 -1.80 11.90
N ASN A 242 -21.24 -1.33 13.06
CA ASN A 242 -21.82 0.02 13.20
C ASN A 242 -21.11 0.77 14.33
N LEU A 243 -20.73 2.02 14.10
CA LEU A 243 -20.25 2.88 15.18
C LEU A 243 -21.43 3.58 15.83
N ASP A 244 -21.77 3.16 17.06
CA ASP A 244 -22.91 3.73 17.77
C ASP A 244 -22.69 3.81 19.30
N VAL A 245 -23.76 4.05 20.04
CA VAL A 245 -23.70 4.19 21.49
C VAL A 245 -23.33 2.89 22.20
N LEU A 246 -23.49 1.73 21.56
CA LEU A 246 -23.13 0.44 22.18
C LEU A 246 -21.61 0.33 22.30
N ASP A 247 -20.85 0.79 21.30
CA ASP A 247 -19.38 0.83 21.36
C ASP A 247 -18.89 1.77 22.47
N ILE A 248 -19.57 2.92 22.64
CA ILE A 248 -19.27 3.82 23.76
C ILE A 248 -19.48 3.13 25.11
N VAL A 249 -20.52 2.30 25.24
CA VAL A 249 -20.77 1.53 26.47
C VAL A 249 -19.68 0.47 26.68
N GLU A 250 -19.31 -0.24 25.61
CA GLU A 250 -18.28 -1.29 25.69
C GLU A 250 -16.91 -0.71 26.04
N ILE A 251 -16.47 0.40 25.44
CA ILE A 251 -15.19 1.02 25.81
C ILE A 251 -15.17 1.51 27.25
N VAL A 252 -16.31 1.98 27.78
CA VAL A 252 -16.44 2.34 29.20
C VAL A 252 -16.28 1.10 30.08
N ASN A 253 -16.86 -0.04 29.70
CA ASN A 253 -16.68 -1.29 30.41
C ASN A 253 -15.21 -1.74 30.40
N VAL A 254 -14.53 -1.67 29.25
CA VAL A 254 -13.10 -1.97 29.14
C VAL A 254 -12.28 -1.10 30.11
N ILE A 255 -12.51 0.22 30.14
CA ILE A 255 -11.76 1.16 31.00
C ILE A 255 -12.04 0.91 32.48
N LEU A 256 -13.26 0.51 32.83
CA LEU A 256 -13.64 0.25 34.22
C LEU A 256 -13.32 -1.18 34.68
N GLU A 257 -12.80 -2.04 33.78
CA GLU A 257 -12.56 -3.47 34.07
C GLU A 257 -13.80 -4.15 34.62
N VAL A 258 -14.97 -3.78 34.12
CA VAL A 258 -16.25 -4.36 34.55
C VAL A 258 -16.56 -5.56 33.66
N ASP A 259 -16.47 -6.77 34.24
CA ASP A 259 -16.86 -8.04 33.62
C ASP A 259 -18.39 -8.17 33.43
#